data_6df545889669068cefb644bd072c4eba
#
_entry.id   6df545889669068cefb644bd072c4eba
#
_cell.length_a   1.000
_cell.length_b   1.000
_cell.length_c   1.000
_cell.angle_alpha   90.00
_cell.angle_beta   90.00
_cell.angle_gamma   90.00
#
_symmetry.space_group_name_H-M   'P 1'
#
loop_
_entity.id
_entity.type
_entity.pdbx_description
1 polymer ?
#
loop_
_entity_poly.entity_id
_entity_poly.type
_entity_poly.pdbx_seq_one_letter_code
_entity_poly.pdbx_strand_id
1 'polypeptide(L)'
;DAPASAMTTDYPHLLAPLDLGFTTLPNRVLMGSMHTGLEDRARDYERLAAYFAERARGGVGLIVTGGIAPNVQGWLAPFASKLSWPWEVARHRKVTRAVRAEGGHICMQILHAGRYGYQPLVVSASPVKSPISPFRPRALSAEGIEGTIRDFVRCAVLAREAGYSNEHLRRLCRR
;
A
#
# COMPACT_ATOMS: atom_id res chain seq x y z
N ASP A 1 29.79 8.52 21.00
CA ASP A 1 28.75 7.74 21.69
C ASP A 1 28.04 8.64 22.70
N ALA A 2 26.99 9.32 22.25
CA ALA A 2 26.07 9.97 23.18
C ALA A 2 25.04 8.92 23.60
N PRO A 3 24.80 8.68 24.91
CA PRO A 3 23.77 7.76 25.35
C PRO A 3 22.42 8.27 24.84
N ALA A 4 21.62 7.36 24.28
CA ALA A 4 20.23 7.64 23.94
C ALA A 4 19.56 8.21 25.19
N SER A 5 19.31 9.51 25.20
CA SER A 5 18.59 10.21 26.26
C SER A 5 17.26 9.47 26.43
N ALA A 6 17.04 8.93 27.64
CA ALA A 6 15.76 8.41 28.03
C ALA A 6 14.76 9.57 27.95
N MET A 7 14.11 9.72 26.79
CA MET A 7 13.00 10.63 26.62
C MET A 7 11.92 10.19 27.62
N THR A 8 11.76 10.97 28.69
CA THR A 8 10.58 10.89 29.53
C THR A 8 9.38 11.11 28.61
N THR A 9 8.67 10.03 28.27
CA THR A 9 7.64 10.08 27.26
C THR A 9 6.37 10.62 27.89
N ASP A 10 5.96 11.81 27.47
CA ASP A 10 4.65 12.40 27.87
C ASP A 10 3.48 11.50 27.44
N TYR A 11 3.72 10.51 26.55
CA TYR A 11 2.71 9.60 26.01
C TYR A 11 3.16 8.14 26.08
N PRO A 12 3.33 7.56 27.30
CA PRO A 12 3.93 6.22 27.46
C PRO A 12 3.13 5.11 26.78
N HIS A 13 1.82 5.19 26.73
CA HIS A 13 0.98 4.19 26.07
C HIS A 13 1.03 4.28 24.55
N LEU A 14 1.11 5.48 23.98
CA LEU A 14 1.21 5.69 22.53
C LEU A 14 2.57 5.24 22.00
N LEU A 15 3.62 5.52 22.77
CA LEU A 15 5.00 5.23 22.36
C LEU A 15 5.47 3.83 22.82
N ALA A 16 4.64 3.07 23.53
CA ALA A 16 4.94 1.68 23.86
C ALA A 16 4.96 0.80 22.60
N PRO A 17 5.88 -0.16 22.51
CA PRO A 17 5.88 -1.15 21.44
C PRO A 17 4.54 -1.87 21.30
N LEU A 18 4.19 -2.25 20.07
CA LEU A 18 2.99 -3.02 19.75
C LEU A 18 3.35 -4.34 19.09
N ASP A 19 3.10 -5.43 19.79
CA ASP A 19 3.25 -6.77 19.24
C ASP A 19 2.01 -7.13 18.40
N LEU A 20 2.22 -7.41 17.10
CA LEU A 20 1.20 -7.88 16.16
C LEU A 20 1.19 -9.41 16.02
N GLY A 21 1.98 -10.14 16.83
CA GLY A 21 2.11 -11.58 16.80
C GLY A 21 3.01 -12.13 15.68
N PHE A 22 3.37 -11.33 14.69
CA PHE A 22 4.28 -11.66 13.60
C PHE A 22 5.41 -10.63 13.43
N THR A 23 5.25 -9.47 14.00
CA THR A 23 6.26 -8.40 14.10
C THR A 23 5.91 -7.50 15.27
N THR A 24 6.90 -6.82 15.82
CA THR A 24 6.70 -5.80 16.85
C THR A 24 6.98 -4.43 16.25
N LEU A 25 5.99 -3.55 16.30
CA LEU A 25 6.16 -2.15 15.92
C LEU A 25 6.82 -1.37 17.07
N PRO A 26 7.64 -0.35 16.78
CA PRO A 26 8.33 0.42 17.82
C PRO A 26 7.39 1.27 18.66
N ASN A 27 6.21 1.58 18.16
CA ASN A 27 5.17 2.34 18.86
C ASN A 27 3.81 2.11 18.19
N ARG A 28 2.76 2.80 18.66
CA ARG A 28 1.37 2.66 18.20
C ARG A 28 0.94 3.78 17.24
N VAL A 29 1.89 4.54 16.68
CA VAL A 29 1.61 5.58 15.71
C VAL A 29 1.53 4.99 14.31
N LEU A 30 0.37 5.09 13.68
CA LEU A 30 0.12 4.64 12.32
C LEU A 30 -0.06 5.85 11.39
N MET A 31 0.76 5.92 10.33
CA MET A 31 0.48 6.80 9.19
C MET A 31 -0.53 6.11 8.28
N GLY A 32 -1.77 6.57 8.30
CA GLY A 32 -2.85 6.04 7.46
C GLY A 32 -2.58 6.23 5.97
N SER A 33 -3.26 5.42 5.16
CA SER A 33 -3.15 5.49 3.71
C SER A 33 -3.58 6.86 3.19
N MET A 34 -2.73 7.46 2.35
CA MET A 34 -3.00 8.71 1.66
C MET A 34 -2.43 8.65 0.25
N HIS A 35 -3.27 8.99 -0.74
CA HIS A 35 -2.83 9.10 -2.12
C HIS A 35 -2.11 10.45 -2.32
N THR A 36 -0.84 10.40 -2.71
CA THR A 36 0.01 11.59 -2.86
C THR A 36 0.11 12.06 -4.31
N GLY A 37 -0.27 11.18 -5.26
CA GLY A 37 -0.03 11.37 -6.69
C GLY A 37 1.40 11.09 -7.15
N LEU A 38 2.35 10.94 -6.23
CA LEU A 38 3.74 10.57 -6.56
C LEU A 38 3.84 9.10 -7.00
N GLU A 39 2.96 8.25 -6.50
CA GLU A 39 2.87 6.82 -6.84
C GLU A 39 2.41 6.58 -8.28
N ASP A 40 1.77 7.54 -8.94
CA ASP A 40 1.19 7.37 -10.27
C ASP A 40 2.23 7.42 -11.40
N ARG A 41 3.38 8.03 -11.15
CA ARG A 41 4.42 8.19 -12.17
C ARG A 41 5.72 7.52 -11.76
N ALA A 42 6.24 6.65 -12.62
CA ALA A 42 7.49 5.94 -12.34
C ALA A 42 8.68 6.87 -11.98
N ARG A 43 8.75 8.06 -12.60
CA ARG A 43 9.79 9.06 -12.35
C ARG A 43 9.73 9.69 -10.95
N ASP A 44 8.56 9.68 -10.30
CA ASP A 44 8.35 10.34 -9.01
C ASP A 44 8.60 9.40 -7.81
N TYR A 45 8.95 8.13 -8.05
CA TYR A 45 9.20 7.14 -6.98
C TYR A 45 10.39 7.50 -6.08
N GLU A 46 11.38 8.26 -6.56
CA GLU A 46 12.45 8.78 -5.70
C GLU A 46 11.90 9.83 -4.71
N ARG A 47 11.01 10.69 -5.17
CA ARG A 47 10.33 11.68 -4.32
C ARG A 47 9.39 10.99 -3.33
N LEU A 48 8.67 9.96 -3.77
CA LEU A 48 7.83 9.13 -2.90
C LEU A 48 8.65 8.42 -1.83
N ALA A 49 9.82 7.90 -2.21
CA ALA A 49 10.75 7.26 -1.28
C ALA A 49 11.24 8.24 -0.20
N ALA A 50 11.67 9.45 -0.61
CA ALA A 50 12.07 10.51 0.32
C ALA A 50 10.92 10.93 1.24
N TYR A 51 9.71 11.05 0.69
CA TYR A 51 8.49 11.40 1.43
C TYR A 51 8.22 10.41 2.57
N PHE A 52 8.27 9.11 2.32
CA PHE A 52 8.03 8.10 3.35
C PHE A 52 9.23 7.92 4.30
N ALA A 53 10.46 8.04 3.81
CA ALA A 53 11.66 7.98 4.64
C ALA A 53 11.67 9.08 5.70
N GLU A 54 11.26 10.30 5.36
CA GLU A 54 11.14 11.41 6.31
C GLU A 54 10.16 11.10 7.45
N ARG A 55 9.03 10.44 7.17
CA ARG A 55 8.05 10.03 8.19
C ARG A 55 8.59 8.90 9.05
N ALA A 56 9.30 7.96 8.46
CA ALA A 56 9.98 6.89 9.19
C ALA A 56 11.03 7.45 10.15
N ARG A 57 11.87 8.40 9.68
CA ARG A 57 12.84 9.13 10.51
C ARG A 57 12.16 9.89 11.65
N GLY A 58 10.96 10.43 11.42
CA GLY A 58 10.12 11.07 12.43
C GLY A 58 9.50 10.12 13.46
N GLY A 59 9.77 8.80 13.37
CA GLY A 59 9.37 7.82 14.37
C GLY A 59 7.98 7.21 14.19
N VAL A 60 7.37 7.31 13.00
CA VAL A 60 6.10 6.60 12.72
C VAL A 60 6.31 5.08 12.83
N GLY A 61 5.50 4.41 13.64
CA GLY A 61 5.60 2.96 13.89
C GLY A 61 5.25 2.09 12.69
N LEU A 62 4.25 2.49 11.91
CA LEU A 62 3.87 1.82 10.67
C LEU A 62 3.35 2.83 9.65
N ILE A 63 3.82 2.74 8.42
CA ILE A 63 3.34 3.53 7.28
C ILE A 63 2.47 2.64 6.39
N VAL A 64 1.30 3.16 5.96
CA VAL A 64 0.47 2.55 4.92
C VAL A 64 0.53 3.42 3.68
N THR A 65 0.89 2.84 2.52
CA THR A 65 0.97 3.60 1.26
C THR A 65 -0.41 4.09 0.80
N GLY A 66 -0.44 5.01 -0.16
CA GLY A 66 -1.61 5.23 -1.00
C GLY A 66 -2.06 3.95 -1.71
N GLY A 67 -3.26 3.94 -2.24
CA GLY A 67 -3.84 2.77 -2.89
C GLY A 67 -3.11 2.40 -4.19
N ILE A 68 -2.66 1.16 -4.29
CA ILE A 68 -1.98 0.58 -5.45
C ILE A 68 -2.90 -0.46 -6.08
N ALA A 69 -3.28 -0.28 -7.34
CA ALA A 69 -4.21 -1.18 -8.00
C ALA A 69 -3.58 -2.54 -8.33
N PRO A 70 -4.32 -3.66 -8.18
CA PRO A 70 -3.84 -4.99 -8.57
C PRO A 70 -3.87 -5.20 -10.09
N ASN A 71 -4.66 -4.41 -10.83
CA ASN A 71 -4.80 -4.45 -12.28
C ASN A 71 -5.32 -3.10 -12.82
N VAL A 72 -5.45 -2.98 -14.14
CA VAL A 72 -5.93 -1.74 -14.79
C VAL A 72 -7.41 -1.43 -14.51
N GLN A 73 -8.23 -2.45 -14.28
CA GLN A 73 -9.66 -2.27 -13.96
C GLN A 73 -9.84 -1.68 -12.56
N GLY A 74 -8.86 -1.92 -11.68
CA GLY A 74 -8.81 -1.38 -10.33
C GLY A 74 -8.26 0.03 -10.21
N TRP A 75 -7.78 0.65 -11.27
CA TRP A 75 -7.27 2.01 -11.24
C TRP A 75 -8.29 3.02 -10.70
N LEU A 76 -7.81 3.93 -9.87
CA LEU A 76 -8.61 5.07 -9.40
C LEU A 76 -8.87 6.07 -10.55
N ALA A 77 -7.86 6.36 -11.35
CA ALA A 77 -7.90 7.22 -12.54
C ALA A 77 -7.02 6.61 -13.64
N PRO A 78 -7.13 7.04 -14.91
CA PRO A 78 -6.27 6.54 -15.97
C PRO A 78 -4.78 6.67 -15.62
N PHE A 79 -4.04 5.57 -15.78
CA PHE A 79 -2.61 5.47 -15.49
C PHE A 79 -2.22 5.64 -14.01
N ALA A 80 -3.19 5.56 -13.08
CA ALA A 80 -2.89 5.52 -11.66
C ALA A 80 -1.98 4.34 -11.29
N SER A 81 -1.39 4.39 -10.12
CA SER A 81 -0.44 3.37 -9.66
C SER A 81 -1.05 1.98 -9.63
N LYS A 82 -0.27 1.02 -10.08
CA LYS A 82 -0.58 -0.41 -9.96
C LYS A 82 0.69 -1.24 -9.74
N LEU A 83 0.50 -2.46 -9.25
CA LEU A 83 1.55 -3.46 -9.14
C LEU A 83 1.01 -4.80 -9.64
N SER A 84 1.18 -5.06 -10.95
CA SER A 84 0.64 -6.22 -11.66
C SER A 84 1.73 -7.09 -12.28
N TRP A 85 2.92 -6.53 -12.49
CA TRP A 85 3.99 -7.18 -13.25
C TRP A 85 5.35 -7.11 -12.55
N PRO A 86 6.22 -8.12 -12.74
CA PRO A 86 7.52 -8.18 -12.05
C PRO A 86 8.43 -6.96 -12.29
N TRP A 87 8.40 -6.37 -13.47
CA TRP A 87 9.23 -5.19 -13.78
C TRP A 87 8.81 -3.93 -13.01
N GLU A 88 7.60 -3.89 -12.44
CA GLU A 88 7.13 -2.78 -11.61
C GLU A 88 7.72 -2.84 -10.19
N VAL A 89 8.21 -4.01 -9.75
CA VAL A 89 8.79 -4.24 -8.41
C VAL A 89 9.95 -3.30 -8.12
N ALA A 90 10.81 -3.05 -9.11
CA ALA A 90 12.02 -2.27 -8.90
C ALA A 90 11.75 -0.84 -8.39
N ARG A 91 10.70 -0.17 -8.90
CA ARG A 91 10.32 1.18 -8.45
C ARG A 91 9.77 1.16 -7.01
N HIS A 92 8.95 0.16 -6.65
CA HIS A 92 8.45 -0.01 -5.30
C HIS A 92 9.56 -0.32 -4.29
N ARG A 93 10.60 -1.07 -4.72
CA ARG A 93 11.75 -1.39 -3.89
C ARG A 93 12.57 -0.17 -3.47
N LYS A 94 12.55 0.91 -4.25
CA LYS A 94 13.17 2.19 -3.85
C LYS A 94 12.51 2.74 -2.59
N VAL A 95 11.18 2.73 -2.55
CA VAL A 95 10.39 3.20 -1.41
C VAL A 95 10.65 2.37 -0.16
N THR A 96 10.56 1.05 -0.27
CA THR A 96 10.73 0.16 0.89
C THR A 96 12.15 0.19 1.44
N ARG A 97 13.17 0.32 0.57
CA ARG A 97 14.58 0.47 0.99
C ARG A 97 14.80 1.78 1.74
N ALA A 98 14.26 2.89 1.23
CA ALA A 98 14.40 4.19 1.87
C ALA A 98 13.78 4.21 3.26
N VAL A 99 12.57 3.65 3.42
CA VAL A 99 11.90 3.56 4.73
C VAL A 99 12.67 2.64 5.69
N ARG A 100 13.17 1.49 5.21
CA ARG A 100 13.96 0.57 6.03
C ARG A 100 15.30 1.13 6.47
N ALA A 101 15.93 1.95 5.62
CA ALA A 101 17.17 2.63 5.98
C ALA A 101 17.00 3.56 7.19
N GLU A 102 15.79 4.08 7.42
CA GLU A 102 15.41 4.85 8.61
C GLU A 102 14.83 4.00 9.74
N GLY A 103 14.94 2.66 9.66
CA GLY A 103 14.40 1.75 10.67
C GLY A 103 12.87 1.60 10.66
N GLY A 104 12.17 2.16 9.66
CA GLY A 104 10.72 2.20 9.59
C GLY A 104 10.08 0.93 9.00
N HIS A 105 8.79 0.76 9.29
CA HIS A 105 7.92 -0.26 8.72
C HIS A 105 6.94 0.35 7.74
N ILE A 106 6.79 -0.28 6.56
CA ILE A 106 5.85 0.16 5.53
C ILE A 106 5.11 -1.01 4.94
N CYS A 107 3.78 -0.92 4.85
CA CYS A 107 2.94 -1.86 4.13
C CYS A 107 2.24 -1.18 2.95
N MET A 108 1.87 -1.96 1.95
CA MET A 108 1.18 -1.48 0.76
C MET A 108 -0.32 -1.69 0.90
N GLN A 109 -1.11 -0.64 0.66
CA GLN A 109 -2.54 -0.79 0.47
C GLN A 109 -2.82 -1.27 -0.96
N ILE A 110 -3.32 -2.50 -1.12
CA ILE A 110 -3.84 -2.98 -2.41
C ILE A 110 -5.28 -2.49 -2.53
N LEU A 111 -5.52 -1.62 -3.51
CA LEU A 111 -6.81 -0.95 -3.69
C LEU A 111 -7.37 -1.23 -5.09
N HIS A 112 -8.57 -1.74 -5.15
CA HIS A 112 -9.37 -1.81 -6.38
C HIS A 112 -10.50 -0.78 -6.28
N ALA A 113 -10.50 0.25 -7.13
CA ALA A 113 -11.44 1.37 -7.04
C ALA A 113 -12.90 0.96 -7.32
N GLY A 114 -13.12 -0.15 -8.03
CA GLY A 114 -14.45 -0.64 -8.35
C GLY A 114 -15.27 0.42 -9.09
N ARG A 115 -16.55 0.56 -8.75
CA ARG A 115 -17.44 1.56 -9.36
C ARG A 115 -17.09 3.02 -9.07
N TYR A 116 -16.16 3.26 -8.14
CA TYR A 116 -15.67 4.61 -7.81
C TYR A 116 -14.49 5.03 -8.69
N GLY A 117 -13.94 4.13 -9.49
CA GLY A 117 -12.86 4.45 -10.43
C GLY A 117 -13.28 5.53 -11.43
N TYR A 118 -12.37 6.45 -11.68
CA TYR A 118 -12.58 7.57 -12.61
C TYR A 118 -11.95 7.28 -13.98
N GLN A 119 -12.29 6.12 -14.56
CA GLN A 119 -11.75 5.60 -15.82
C GLN A 119 -12.76 4.64 -16.49
N PRO A 120 -12.71 4.47 -17.83
CA PRO A 120 -13.76 3.76 -18.58
C PRO A 120 -13.79 2.23 -18.39
N LEU A 121 -12.71 1.62 -17.85
CA LEU A 121 -12.60 0.16 -17.70
C LEU A 121 -13.12 -0.34 -16.35
N VAL A 122 -13.84 0.48 -15.60
CA VAL A 122 -14.34 0.13 -14.26
C VAL A 122 -15.23 -1.12 -14.27
N VAL A 123 -15.01 -1.96 -13.28
CA VAL A 123 -15.82 -3.15 -13.02
C VAL A 123 -16.32 -3.15 -11.58
N SER A 124 -17.41 -3.86 -11.33
CA SER A 124 -18.01 -3.97 -9.99
C SER A 124 -18.82 -5.27 -9.90
N ALA A 125 -19.34 -5.59 -8.72
CA ALA A 125 -20.25 -6.70 -8.51
C ALA A 125 -21.57 -6.55 -9.31
N SER A 126 -22.01 -5.30 -9.55
CA SER A 126 -23.20 -4.97 -10.33
C SER A 126 -22.98 -3.74 -11.19
N PRO A 127 -23.74 -3.55 -12.30
CA PRO A 127 -23.54 -2.42 -13.21
C PRO A 127 -24.21 -1.13 -12.70
N VAL A 128 -24.16 -0.93 -11.37
CA VAL A 128 -24.76 0.26 -10.73
C VAL A 128 -23.74 1.39 -10.71
N LYS A 129 -24.04 2.47 -11.42
CA LYS A 129 -23.20 3.66 -11.49
C LYS A 129 -23.07 4.32 -10.11
N SER A 130 -21.86 4.75 -9.76
CA SER A 130 -21.64 5.62 -8.59
C SER A 130 -22.10 7.06 -8.91
N PRO A 131 -22.68 7.77 -7.91
CA PRO A 131 -23.04 9.19 -8.08
C PRO A 131 -21.82 10.08 -8.39
N ILE A 132 -20.66 9.72 -7.88
CA ILE A 132 -19.42 10.52 -7.96
C ILE A 132 -18.54 10.18 -9.18
N SER A 133 -18.87 9.14 -9.97
CA SER A 133 -18.11 8.77 -11.15
C SER A 133 -18.94 8.95 -12.43
N PRO A 134 -18.36 9.49 -13.51
CA PRO A 134 -19.07 9.58 -14.81
C PRO A 134 -19.24 8.22 -15.46
N PHE A 135 -18.46 7.21 -15.08
CA PHE A 135 -18.43 5.90 -15.74
C PHE A 135 -19.40 4.92 -15.08
N ARG A 136 -20.11 4.15 -15.90
CA ARG A 136 -20.90 3.01 -15.44
C ARG A 136 -20.00 1.77 -15.41
N PRO A 137 -19.90 1.05 -14.30
CA PRO A 137 -19.11 -0.18 -14.25
C PRO A 137 -19.79 -1.31 -15.04
N ARG A 138 -18.97 -2.18 -15.59
CA ARG A 138 -19.41 -3.49 -16.07
C ARG A 138 -19.48 -4.45 -14.87
N ALA A 139 -20.55 -5.24 -14.77
CA ALA A 139 -20.62 -6.34 -13.80
C ALA A 139 -19.58 -7.41 -14.13
N LEU A 140 -18.87 -7.89 -13.13
CA LEU A 140 -17.97 -9.04 -13.27
C LEU A 140 -18.76 -10.32 -13.48
N SER A 141 -18.31 -11.18 -14.41
CA SER A 141 -18.71 -12.59 -14.48
C SER A 141 -18.01 -13.39 -13.38
N ALA A 142 -18.40 -14.65 -13.21
CA ALA A 142 -17.72 -15.57 -12.28
C ALA A 142 -16.21 -15.66 -12.59
N GLU A 143 -15.85 -15.83 -13.88
CA GLU A 143 -14.45 -15.88 -14.32
C GLU A 143 -13.73 -14.54 -14.07
N GLY A 144 -14.45 -13.41 -14.20
CA GLY A 144 -13.94 -12.06 -13.91
C GLY A 144 -13.63 -11.87 -12.43
N ILE A 145 -14.47 -12.41 -11.55
CA ILE A 145 -14.23 -12.42 -10.10
C ILE A 145 -12.99 -13.24 -9.78
N GLU A 146 -12.91 -14.48 -10.28
CA GLU A 146 -11.74 -15.34 -10.08
C GLU A 146 -10.45 -14.70 -10.64
N GLY A 147 -10.55 -14.03 -11.80
CA GLY A 147 -9.44 -13.26 -12.38
C GLY A 147 -8.98 -12.16 -11.45
N THR A 148 -9.92 -11.41 -10.88
CA THR A 148 -9.61 -10.32 -9.94
C THR A 148 -8.95 -10.85 -8.66
N ILE A 149 -9.44 -11.98 -8.12
CA ILE A 149 -8.81 -12.65 -6.96
C ILE A 149 -7.35 -13.00 -7.26
N ARG A 150 -7.09 -13.62 -8.43
CA ARG A 150 -5.71 -13.93 -8.85
C ARG A 150 -4.84 -12.68 -9.00
N ASP A 151 -5.41 -11.56 -9.46
CA ASP A 151 -4.68 -10.29 -9.57
C ASP A 151 -4.31 -9.73 -8.20
N PHE A 152 -5.20 -9.80 -7.20
CA PHE A 152 -4.88 -9.43 -5.81
C PHE A 152 -3.76 -10.31 -5.23
N VAL A 153 -3.83 -11.63 -5.43
CA VAL A 153 -2.79 -12.56 -4.96
C VAL A 153 -1.45 -12.23 -5.61
N ARG A 154 -1.42 -12.02 -6.93
CA ARG A 154 -0.21 -11.63 -7.67
C ARG A 154 0.36 -10.31 -7.16
N CYS A 155 -0.48 -9.30 -6.98
CA CYS A 155 -0.08 -8.00 -6.44
C CYS A 155 0.56 -8.15 -5.05
N ALA A 156 -0.03 -8.97 -4.19
CA ALA A 156 0.49 -9.24 -2.85
C ALA A 156 1.87 -9.93 -2.88
N VAL A 157 2.06 -10.90 -3.78
CA VAL A 157 3.38 -11.55 -3.98
C VAL A 157 4.41 -10.53 -4.43
N LEU A 158 4.11 -9.70 -5.44
CA LEU A 158 5.01 -8.67 -5.94
C LEU A 158 5.31 -7.60 -4.88
N ALA A 159 4.33 -7.24 -4.06
CA ALA A 159 4.53 -6.32 -2.93
C ALA A 159 5.54 -6.88 -1.92
N ARG A 160 5.45 -8.17 -1.60
CA ARG A 160 6.43 -8.86 -0.74
C ARG A 160 7.82 -8.84 -1.37
N GLU A 161 7.94 -9.13 -2.66
CA GLU A 161 9.22 -9.07 -3.40
C GLU A 161 9.80 -7.65 -3.42
N ALA A 162 8.95 -6.64 -3.48
CA ALA A 162 9.36 -5.24 -3.37
C ALA A 162 9.81 -4.86 -1.95
N GLY A 163 9.56 -5.71 -0.94
CA GLY A 163 10.00 -5.50 0.43
C GLY A 163 8.99 -4.79 1.32
N TYR A 164 7.72 -4.71 0.97
CA TYR A 164 6.69 -4.26 1.90
C TYR A 164 6.51 -5.24 3.06
N SER A 165 6.19 -4.73 4.25
CA SER A 165 5.99 -5.52 5.47
C SER A 165 4.60 -6.20 5.44
N ASN A 166 4.41 -7.16 4.55
CA ASN A 166 3.13 -7.83 4.30
C ASN A 166 3.10 -9.25 4.90
N GLU A 167 3.68 -9.46 6.08
CA GLU A 167 3.67 -10.81 6.68
C GLU A 167 2.27 -11.34 6.99
N HIS A 168 1.27 -10.46 7.13
CA HIS A 168 -0.12 -10.88 7.30
C HIS A 168 -0.64 -11.70 6.10
N LEU A 169 -0.16 -11.44 4.88
CA LEU A 169 -0.49 -12.21 3.68
C LEU A 169 0.09 -13.64 3.68
N ARG A 170 1.14 -13.92 4.46
CA ARG A 170 1.69 -15.30 4.59
C ARG A 170 0.67 -16.28 5.18
N ARG A 171 -0.26 -15.82 6.01
CA ARG A 171 -1.31 -16.67 6.58
C ARG A 171 -2.48 -16.89 5.63
N LEU A 172 -2.82 -15.91 4.78
CA LEU A 172 -3.91 -16.02 3.80
C LEU A 172 -3.53 -16.89 2.59
N CYS A 173 -2.25 -16.89 2.17
CA CYS A 173 -1.77 -17.71 1.05
C CYS A 173 -1.41 -19.16 1.42
N ARG A 174 -1.56 -19.58 2.67
CA ARG A 174 -1.28 -20.95 3.14
C ARG A 174 -2.54 -21.80 3.37
N ARG A 175 -3.71 -21.28 2.97
CA ARG A 175 -4.99 -22.01 2.96
C ARG A 175 -5.44 -22.17 1.46
#